data_8164ece7854f1c35160cbf8f50ba8f7b
#
_entry.id   8164ece7854f1c35160cbf8f50ba8f7b
#
_cell.length_a   1.000
_cell.length_b   1.000
_cell.length_c   1.000
_cell.angle_alpha   90.00
_cell.angle_beta   90.00
_cell.angle_gamma   90.00
#
_symmetry.space_group_name_H-M   'P 1'
#
loop_
_entity.id
_entity.type
_entity.pdbx_description
1 polymer ?
#
loop_
_entity_poly.entity_id
_entity_poly.type
_entity_poly.pdbx_seq_one_letter_code
_entity_poly.pdbx_strand_id
1 'polypeptide(L)'
;LIVSVVDSDALGDFPDTTAAEAIRRLSGISVENDQGEGRYVNIRGISGDLNSIAVNGALVPAPEGGRTVMLDGLPTELLDSIEVYKTLTADKDADSIGGRIEFNTKRATSIDGTLLKFKADTSYNEQTKNSDNPKMAFTYGSMINENVGHVLGVTYASKQIVTYNNETGFPAWDTDDGNIFLDDDWEMRFYDLTRERT
;
A
#
# COMPACT_ATOMS: atom_id res chain seq x y z
N LEU A 1 3.17 22.43 -10.67
CA LEU A 1 3.25 21.01 -10.38
C LEU A 1 3.29 20.81 -8.85
N ILE A 2 2.35 20.05 -8.31
CA ILE A 2 2.36 19.68 -6.88
C ILE A 2 2.66 18.19 -6.81
N VAL A 3 3.90 17.87 -6.45
CA VAL A 3 4.38 16.50 -6.24
C VAL A 3 4.89 16.36 -4.81
N SER A 4 4.56 15.28 -4.17
CA SER A 4 5.14 14.86 -2.89
C SER A 4 5.92 13.57 -3.12
N VAL A 5 7.11 13.48 -2.55
CA VAL A 5 8.02 12.33 -2.74
C VAL A 5 8.38 11.74 -1.39
N VAL A 6 8.38 10.42 -1.31
CA VAL A 6 9.02 9.62 -0.25
C VAL A 6 10.17 8.87 -0.92
N ASP A 7 11.38 9.14 -0.53
CA ASP A 7 12.58 8.51 -1.09
C ASP A 7 12.97 7.22 -0.34
N SER A 8 13.98 6.53 -0.86
CA SER A 8 14.43 5.24 -0.31
C SER A 8 14.94 5.32 1.12
N ASP A 9 15.52 6.46 1.51
CA ASP A 9 16.04 6.63 2.87
C ASP A 9 14.87 6.76 3.86
N ALA A 10 13.87 7.59 3.51
CA ALA A 10 12.65 7.70 4.30
C ALA A 10 11.83 6.39 4.34
N LEU A 11 11.83 5.61 3.25
CA LEU A 11 11.20 4.28 3.23
C LEU A 11 11.92 3.26 4.12
N GLY A 12 13.23 3.43 4.31
CA GLY A 12 14.07 2.52 5.13
C GLY A 12 14.06 2.81 6.61
N ASP A 13 13.90 4.07 7.00
CA ASP A 13 14.04 4.54 8.39
C ASP A 13 12.79 4.34 9.25
N PHE A 14 11.66 4.15 8.62
CA PHE A 14 10.39 4.00 9.33
C PHE A 14 9.92 2.54 9.38
N PRO A 15 9.15 2.16 10.41
CA PRO A 15 8.64 0.80 10.57
C PRO A 15 7.47 0.48 9.63
N ASP A 16 7.35 1.19 8.51
CA ASP A 16 6.29 0.97 7.53
C ASP A 16 6.45 -0.39 6.87
N THR A 17 5.40 -1.17 6.94
CA THR A 17 5.41 -2.51 6.36
C THR A 17 4.89 -2.51 4.93
N THR A 18 4.06 -1.53 4.58
CA THR A 18 3.41 -1.44 3.26
C THR A 18 3.57 -0.06 2.65
N ALA A 19 3.43 0.01 1.34
CA ALA A 19 3.44 1.27 0.60
C ALA A 19 2.33 2.22 1.06
N ALA A 20 1.17 1.69 1.44
CA ALA A 20 0.06 2.49 1.98
C ALA A 20 0.43 3.21 3.27
N GLU A 21 1.17 2.55 4.16
CA GLU A 21 1.64 3.15 5.41
C GLU A 21 2.67 4.27 5.14
N ALA A 22 3.58 4.03 4.22
CA ALA A 22 4.62 5.00 3.87
C ALA A 22 4.04 6.32 3.32
N ILE A 23 3.05 6.25 2.43
CA ILE A 23 2.45 7.44 1.83
C ILE A 23 1.49 8.20 2.74
N ARG A 24 1.01 7.58 3.82
CA ARG A 24 0.11 8.23 4.81
C ARG A 24 0.70 9.51 5.40
N ARG A 25 2.02 9.63 5.44
CA ARG A 25 2.72 10.81 5.97
C ARG A 25 2.69 12.01 5.04
N LEU A 26 2.36 11.81 3.78
CA LEU A 26 2.32 12.89 2.81
C LEU A 26 1.09 13.75 3.02
N SER A 27 1.27 15.06 2.98
CA SER A 27 0.18 16.02 3.15
C SER A 27 -0.90 15.83 2.06
N GLY A 28 -2.17 15.87 2.45
CA GLY A 28 -3.30 15.71 1.55
C GLY A 28 -3.49 14.28 1.04
N ILE A 29 -2.89 13.30 1.71
CA ILE A 29 -3.13 11.88 1.50
C ILE A 29 -3.87 11.33 2.70
N SER A 30 -4.92 10.57 2.45
CA SER A 30 -5.59 9.75 3.45
C SER A 30 -5.59 8.29 3.01
N VAL A 31 -5.46 7.41 3.98
CA VAL A 31 -5.44 5.97 3.73
C VAL A 31 -6.64 5.37 4.43
N GLU A 32 -7.46 4.69 3.67
CA GLU A 32 -8.56 3.90 4.21
C GLU A 32 -8.03 2.56 4.70
N ASN A 33 -8.42 2.22 5.91
CA ASN A 33 -8.07 0.95 6.51
C ASN A 33 -9.18 -0.06 6.21
N ASP A 34 -8.75 -1.26 5.89
CA ASP A 34 -9.61 -2.43 5.83
C ASP A 34 -9.01 -3.51 6.74
N GLN A 35 -9.82 -4.02 7.66
CA GLN A 35 -9.40 -5.02 8.64
C GLN A 35 -8.10 -4.67 9.39
N GLY A 36 -7.96 -3.38 9.76
CA GLY A 36 -6.83 -2.88 10.55
C GLY A 36 -5.57 -2.52 9.79
N GLU A 37 -5.54 -2.70 8.48
CA GLU A 37 -4.42 -2.28 7.63
C GLU A 37 -4.82 -1.19 6.64
N GLY A 38 -3.86 -0.30 6.33
CA GLY A 38 -4.03 0.68 5.27
C GLY A 38 -4.05 -0.01 3.91
N ARG A 39 -5.12 0.16 3.16
CA ARG A 39 -5.35 -0.57 1.92
C ARG A 39 -5.56 0.33 0.71
N TYR A 40 -6.41 1.31 0.84
CA TYR A 40 -6.77 2.21 -0.25
C TYR A 40 -6.32 3.63 0.03
N VAL A 41 -5.99 4.36 -1.02
CA VAL A 41 -5.42 5.70 -0.90
C VAL A 41 -6.29 6.73 -1.60
N ASN A 42 -6.63 7.77 -0.85
CA ASN A 42 -7.36 8.92 -1.34
C ASN A 42 -6.43 10.14 -1.41
N ILE A 43 -6.43 10.83 -2.54
CA ILE A 43 -5.64 12.02 -2.77
C ILE A 43 -6.55 13.24 -2.65
N ARG A 44 -6.26 14.15 -1.72
CA ARG A 44 -7.04 15.37 -1.48
C ARG A 44 -8.52 15.11 -1.21
N GLY A 45 -8.85 14.00 -0.55
CA GLY A 45 -10.22 13.59 -0.26
C GLY A 45 -10.98 13.01 -1.46
N ILE A 46 -10.32 12.82 -2.59
CA ILE A 46 -10.90 12.19 -3.78
C ILE A 46 -10.70 10.67 -3.65
N SER A 47 -11.79 9.93 -3.84
CA SER A 47 -11.82 8.46 -3.74
C SER A 47 -10.74 7.79 -4.59
N GLY A 48 -10.22 6.68 -4.11
CA GLY A 48 -9.24 5.84 -4.78
C GLY A 48 -9.61 5.46 -6.21
N ASP A 49 -10.91 5.31 -6.52
CA ASP A 49 -11.40 5.01 -7.87
C ASP A 49 -11.10 6.10 -8.91
N LEU A 50 -10.87 7.32 -8.47
CA LEU A 50 -10.55 8.47 -9.31
C LEU A 50 -9.06 8.81 -9.32
N ASN A 51 -8.24 7.98 -8.68
CA ASN A 51 -6.80 8.06 -8.68
C ASN A 51 -6.19 7.00 -9.59
N SER A 52 -5.02 7.24 -10.12
CA SER A 52 -4.26 6.22 -10.85
C SER A 52 -3.01 5.81 -10.08
N ILE A 53 -2.66 4.55 -10.23
CA ILE A 53 -1.47 3.97 -9.63
C ILE A 53 -0.62 3.35 -10.72
N ALA A 54 0.68 3.64 -10.69
CA ALA A 54 1.62 3.09 -11.64
C ALA A 54 2.88 2.58 -10.94
N VAL A 55 3.52 1.61 -11.57
CA VAL A 55 4.83 1.08 -11.18
C VAL A 55 5.78 1.26 -12.35
N ASN A 56 6.86 2.02 -12.15
CA ASN A 56 7.83 2.36 -13.19
C ASN A 56 7.19 2.90 -14.47
N GLY A 57 6.15 3.71 -14.35
CA GLY A 57 5.40 4.30 -15.45
C GLY A 57 4.26 3.47 -16.01
N ALA A 58 4.19 2.18 -15.71
CA ALA A 58 3.12 1.31 -16.15
C ALA A 58 1.94 1.35 -15.18
N LEU A 59 0.73 1.61 -15.68
CA LEU A 59 -0.49 1.59 -14.88
C LEU A 59 -0.76 0.21 -14.30
N VAL A 60 -1.12 0.16 -13.04
CA VAL A 60 -1.50 -1.07 -12.35
C VAL A 60 -3.03 -1.21 -12.42
N PRO A 61 -3.54 -2.26 -13.03
CA PRO A 61 -4.96 -2.54 -13.02
C PRO A 61 -5.43 -2.98 -11.63
N ALA A 62 -6.62 -2.56 -11.25
CA ALA A 62 -7.25 -3.06 -10.03
C ALA A 62 -7.62 -4.54 -10.19
N PRO A 63 -7.24 -5.43 -9.26
CA PRO A 63 -7.56 -6.85 -9.34
C PRO A 63 -9.02 -7.15 -8.96
N GLU A 64 -9.68 -6.23 -8.27
CA GLU A 64 -11.07 -6.33 -7.85
C GLU A 64 -11.99 -5.47 -8.74
N GLY A 65 -13.29 -5.59 -8.52
CA GLY A 65 -14.25 -4.71 -9.21
C GLY A 65 -14.01 -3.25 -8.83
N GLY A 66 -13.93 -2.37 -9.84
CA GLY A 66 -13.61 -0.96 -9.64
C GLY A 66 -12.24 -0.58 -10.18
N ARG A 67 -11.74 0.60 -9.76
CA ARG A 67 -10.44 1.14 -10.19
C ARG A 67 -9.45 1.31 -9.04
N THR A 68 -9.90 1.09 -7.82
CA THR A 68 -9.05 1.27 -6.63
C THR A 68 -8.06 0.12 -6.49
N VAL A 69 -6.78 0.46 -6.47
CA VAL A 69 -5.70 -0.52 -6.30
C VAL A 69 -5.37 -0.70 -4.83
N MET A 70 -5.29 -1.94 -4.39
CA MET A 70 -4.87 -2.30 -3.05
C MET A 70 -3.35 -2.17 -2.89
N LEU A 71 -2.90 -1.45 -1.88
CA LEU A 71 -1.48 -1.19 -1.60
C LEU A 71 -0.93 -1.95 -0.39
N ASP A 72 -1.76 -2.76 0.25
CA ASP A 72 -1.37 -3.58 1.39
C ASP A 72 -0.38 -4.70 1.03
N GLY A 73 -0.37 -5.16 -0.21
CA GLY A 73 0.53 -6.19 -0.72
C GLY A 73 1.87 -5.68 -1.27
N LEU A 74 2.09 -4.36 -1.37
CA LEU A 74 3.30 -3.81 -1.97
C LEU A 74 4.37 -3.53 -0.90
N PRO A 75 5.47 -4.33 -0.85
CA PRO A 75 6.52 -4.13 0.14
C PRO A 75 7.36 -2.89 -0.17
N THR A 76 7.73 -2.14 0.87
CA THR A 76 8.53 -0.92 0.73
C THR A 76 9.99 -1.17 0.39
N GLU A 77 10.51 -2.35 0.69
CA GLU A 77 11.93 -2.69 0.57
C GLU A 77 12.45 -2.70 -0.87
N LEU A 78 11.56 -2.99 -1.82
CA LEU A 78 11.87 -3.00 -3.25
C LEU A 78 11.72 -1.64 -3.91
N LEU A 79 11.14 -0.68 -3.19
CA LEU A 79 10.92 0.65 -3.71
C LEU A 79 12.16 1.53 -3.52
N ASP A 80 12.40 2.36 -4.51
CA ASP A 80 13.39 3.44 -4.49
C ASP A 80 12.74 4.76 -4.09
N SER A 81 11.57 5.03 -4.65
CA SER A 81 10.76 6.19 -4.27
C SER A 81 9.27 5.95 -4.51
N ILE A 82 8.47 6.74 -3.82
CA ILE A 82 7.04 6.88 -4.08
C ILE A 82 6.76 8.35 -4.37
N GLU A 83 6.23 8.62 -5.54
CA GLU A 83 5.87 9.96 -5.98
C GLU A 83 4.36 10.11 -6.04
N VAL A 84 3.83 11.15 -5.43
CA VAL A 84 2.40 11.45 -5.48
C VAL A 84 2.18 12.75 -6.22
N TYR A 85 1.68 12.61 -7.44
CA TYR A 85 1.30 13.71 -8.31
C TYR A 85 -0.13 14.16 -7.98
N LYS A 86 -0.25 15.31 -7.34
CA LYS A 86 -1.55 15.93 -7.02
C LYS A 86 -2.13 16.73 -8.17
N THR A 87 -1.29 17.07 -9.14
CA THR A 87 -1.66 17.67 -10.42
C THR A 87 -0.93 16.94 -11.51
N LEU A 88 -1.66 16.48 -12.52
CA LEU A 88 -1.07 15.76 -13.65
C LEU A 88 -0.40 16.74 -14.60
N THR A 89 0.72 16.31 -15.15
CA THR A 89 1.46 16.97 -16.24
C THR A 89 1.10 16.33 -17.58
N ALA A 90 1.41 17.00 -18.67
CA ALA A 90 1.06 16.54 -20.02
C ALA A 90 1.75 15.22 -20.42
N ASP A 91 2.78 14.81 -19.70
CA ASP A 91 3.49 13.53 -19.88
C ASP A 91 2.84 12.35 -19.15
N LYS A 92 1.82 12.61 -18.33
CA LYS A 92 1.07 11.59 -17.61
C LYS A 92 -0.28 11.37 -18.28
N ASP A 93 -0.76 10.12 -18.25
CA ASP A 93 -2.08 9.79 -18.73
C ASP A 93 -3.16 10.56 -17.97
N ALA A 94 -4.13 11.11 -18.70
CA ALA A 94 -5.25 11.87 -18.14
C ALA A 94 -6.40 10.95 -17.68
N ASP A 95 -6.08 9.84 -17.03
CA ASP A 95 -6.99 8.80 -16.62
C ASP A 95 -7.48 8.94 -15.16
N SER A 96 -6.99 9.96 -14.47
CA SER A 96 -7.34 10.21 -13.07
C SER A 96 -7.63 11.69 -12.82
N ILE A 97 -8.58 11.97 -11.92
CA ILE A 97 -8.99 13.32 -11.52
C ILE A 97 -8.33 13.71 -10.18
N GLY A 98 -8.18 12.76 -9.28
CA GLY A 98 -7.64 13.00 -7.94
C GLY A 98 -6.13 13.20 -7.95
N GLY A 99 -5.43 12.36 -8.69
CA GLY A 99 -3.98 12.37 -8.81
C GLY A 99 -3.44 11.00 -9.19
N ARG A 100 -2.11 10.92 -9.25
CA ARG A 100 -1.39 9.70 -9.61
C ARG A 100 -0.35 9.37 -8.55
N ILE A 101 -0.26 8.10 -8.20
CA ILE A 101 0.79 7.54 -7.36
C ILE A 101 1.73 6.74 -8.26
N GLU A 102 2.99 7.07 -8.23
CA GLU A 102 4.04 6.39 -9.00
C GLU A 102 4.98 5.69 -8.02
N PHE A 103 5.08 4.37 -8.13
CA PHE A 103 6.04 3.56 -7.41
C PHE A 103 7.25 3.29 -8.29
N ASN A 104 8.39 3.80 -7.89
CA ASN A 104 9.65 3.55 -8.57
C ASN A 104 10.39 2.44 -7.83
N THR A 105 10.72 1.37 -8.53
CA THR A 105 11.51 0.26 -7.97
C THR A 105 12.99 0.55 -8.11
N LYS A 106 13.80 -0.05 -7.23
CA LYS A 106 15.26 0.04 -7.29
C LYS A 106 15.77 -0.47 -8.64
N ARG A 107 16.66 0.30 -9.26
CA ARG A 107 17.31 -0.04 -10.53
C ARG A 107 18.80 -0.25 -10.31
N ALA A 108 19.37 -1.24 -10.98
CA ALA A 108 20.80 -1.48 -10.90
C ALA A 108 21.66 -0.28 -11.34
N THR A 109 21.14 0.52 -12.30
CA THR A 109 21.80 1.74 -12.81
C THR A 109 21.88 2.87 -11.79
N SER A 110 21.06 2.83 -10.73
CA SER A 110 21.08 3.82 -9.64
C SER A 110 21.96 3.37 -8.47
N ILE A 111 22.58 2.19 -8.56
CA ILE A 111 23.42 1.62 -7.50
C ILE A 111 24.88 1.95 -7.81
N ASP A 112 25.54 2.68 -6.92
CA ASP A 112 26.98 2.90 -6.99
C ASP A 112 27.72 1.70 -6.35
N GLY A 113 28.36 0.88 -7.19
CA GLY A 113 29.04 -0.35 -6.77
C GLY A 113 28.10 -1.51 -6.53
N THR A 114 28.09 -2.06 -5.32
CA THR A 114 27.27 -3.21 -4.93
C THR A 114 26.36 -2.85 -3.75
N LEU A 115 25.07 -3.06 -3.95
CA LEU A 115 24.06 -2.97 -2.90
C LEU A 115 23.92 -4.34 -2.24
N LEU A 116 24.11 -4.40 -0.94
CA LEU A 116 23.79 -5.55 -0.11
C LEU A 116 23.10 -5.04 1.15
N LYS A 117 21.80 -5.31 1.26
CA LYS A 117 21.00 -4.88 2.40
C LYS A 117 20.24 -6.08 2.99
N PHE A 118 20.38 -6.25 4.29
CA PHE A 118 19.61 -7.21 5.06
C PHE A 118 18.88 -6.45 6.17
N LYS A 119 17.60 -6.72 6.32
CA LYS A 119 16.76 -6.16 7.37
C LYS A 119 16.00 -7.28 8.07
N ALA A 120 15.97 -7.26 9.39
CA ALA A 120 15.18 -8.18 10.18
C ALA A 120 14.53 -7.38 11.31
N ASP A 121 13.22 -7.42 11.35
CA ASP A 121 12.39 -6.69 12.30
C ASP A 121 11.35 -7.63 12.92
N THR A 122 10.86 -7.25 14.08
CA THR A 122 9.65 -7.83 14.67
C THR A 122 8.83 -6.71 15.28
N SER A 123 7.52 -6.89 15.30
CA SER A 123 6.61 -5.95 15.93
C SER A 123 5.86 -6.60 17.08
N TYR A 124 5.61 -5.82 18.13
CA TYR A 124 4.80 -6.26 19.27
C TYR A 124 3.36 -5.79 19.08
N ASN A 125 2.43 -6.74 19.17
CA ASN A 125 1.01 -6.42 19.16
C ASN A 125 0.49 -6.38 20.61
N GLU A 126 0.11 -5.18 21.07
CA GLU A 126 -0.33 -4.96 22.45
C GLU A 126 -1.67 -5.66 22.76
N GLN A 127 -2.56 -5.79 21.79
CA GLN A 127 -3.88 -6.41 21.98
C GLN A 127 -3.75 -7.92 22.20
N THR A 128 -2.90 -8.58 21.43
CA THR A 128 -2.65 -10.02 21.56
C THR A 128 -1.52 -10.35 22.52
N LYS A 129 -0.77 -9.33 22.96
CA LYS A 129 0.47 -9.47 23.76
C LYS A 129 1.47 -10.43 23.11
N ASN A 130 1.52 -10.38 21.78
CA ASN A 130 2.36 -11.25 20.98
C ASN A 130 3.40 -10.45 20.21
N SER A 131 4.62 -10.97 20.15
CA SER A 131 5.74 -10.44 19.35
C SER A 131 6.11 -11.34 18.17
N ASP A 132 5.30 -12.35 17.87
CA ASP A 132 5.55 -13.26 16.76
C ASP A 132 5.07 -12.66 15.42
N ASN A 133 5.67 -11.53 15.07
CA ASN A 133 5.39 -10.80 13.84
C ASN A 133 6.72 -10.52 13.11
N PRO A 134 7.44 -11.56 12.69
CA PRO A 134 8.73 -11.38 12.04
C PRO A 134 8.58 -10.76 10.66
N LYS A 135 9.52 -9.88 10.32
CA LYS A 135 9.73 -9.36 8.99
C LYS A 135 11.20 -9.51 8.63
N MET A 136 11.49 -10.09 7.48
CA MET A 136 12.83 -10.23 6.94
C MET A 136 12.87 -9.75 5.52
N ALA A 137 13.89 -8.99 5.17
CA ALA A 137 14.11 -8.52 3.81
C ALA A 137 15.58 -8.63 3.45
N PHE A 138 15.84 -9.09 2.25
CA PHE A 138 17.16 -9.15 1.65
C PHE A 138 17.12 -8.48 0.29
N THR A 139 18.06 -7.59 0.04
CA THR A 139 18.22 -6.93 -1.26
C THR A 139 19.67 -7.00 -1.69
N TYR A 140 19.88 -7.48 -2.90
CA TYR A 140 21.18 -7.50 -3.55
C TYR A 140 21.06 -6.88 -4.94
N GLY A 141 22.03 -6.05 -5.31
CA GLY A 141 22.08 -5.44 -6.61
C GLY A 141 23.48 -5.00 -7.00
N SER A 142 23.81 -5.14 -8.28
CA SER A 142 25.05 -4.61 -8.84
C SER A 142 24.97 -4.49 -10.35
N MET A 143 25.90 -3.70 -10.91
CA MET A 143 26.17 -3.72 -12.35
C MET A 143 27.10 -4.86 -12.69
N ILE A 144 26.75 -5.62 -13.75
CA ILE A 144 27.60 -6.66 -14.32
C ILE A 144 28.62 -6.03 -15.27
N ASN A 145 28.13 -5.06 -16.03
CA ASN A 145 28.92 -4.23 -16.95
C ASN A 145 28.22 -2.88 -17.13
N GLU A 146 28.74 -2.00 -17.95
CA GLU A 146 28.21 -0.63 -18.17
C GLU A 146 26.74 -0.58 -18.60
N ASN A 147 26.22 -1.65 -19.23
CA ASN A 147 24.90 -1.68 -19.82
C ASN A 147 23.93 -2.67 -19.12
N VAL A 148 24.45 -3.57 -18.32
CA VAL A 148 23.66 -4.67 -17.70
C VAL A 148 23.88 -4.69 -16.21
N GLY A 149 22.81 -4.64 -15.48
CA GLY A 149 22.81 -4.80 -14.03
C GLY A 149 21.64 -5.65 -13.56
N HIS A 150 21.67 -6.04 -12.31
CA HIS A 150 20.60 -6.81 -11.68
C HIS A 150 20.31 -6.29 -10.28
N VAL A 151 19.05 -6.41 -9.89
CA VAL A 151 18.58 -6.23 -8.52
C VAL A 151 17.70 -7.42 -8.17
N LEU A 152 18.01 -8.05 -7.05
CA LEU A 152 17.22 -9.13 -6.47
C LEU A 152 16.76 -8.69 -5.08
N GLY A 153 15.46 -8.81 -4.83
CA GLY A 153 14.88 -8.58 -3.51
C GLY A 153 14.00 -9.75 -3.11
N VAL A 154 14.11 -10.15 -1.86
CA VAL A 154 13.25 -11.16 -1.25
C VAL A 154 12.78 -10.60 0.09
N THR A 155 11.47 -10.65 0.32
CA THR A 155 10.86 -10.22 1.58
C THR A 155 9.97 -11.33 2.12
N TYR A 156 9.98 -11.48 3.42
CA TYR A 156 9.01 -12.29 4.15
C TYR A 156 8.49 -11.49 5.32
N ALA A 157 7.19 -11.46 5.49
CA ALA A 157 6.55 -10.83 6.64
C ALA A 157 5.36 -11.65 7.10
N SER A 158 5.24 -11.83 8.41
CA SER A 158 4.05 -12.36 9.07
C SER A 158 3.56 -11.33 10.08
N LYS A 159 2.29 -11.00 10.05
CA LYS A 159 1.69 -10.00 10.93
C LYS A 159 0.33 -10.47 11.43
N GLN A 160 0.19 -10.52 12.74
CA GLN A 160 -1.10 -10.75 13.37
C GLN A 160 -1.83 -9.42 13.54
N ILE A 161 -3.07 -9.37 13.07
CA ILE A 161 -3.92 -8.18 13.10
C ILE A 161 -5.20 -8.57 13.85
N VAL A 162 -5.54 -7.78 14.86
CA VAL A 162 -6.79 -7.92 15.59
C VAL A 162 -7.58 -6.64 15.43
N THR A 163 -8.82 -6.76 14.97
CA THR A 163 -9.71 -5.63 14.84
C THR A 163 -11.07 -5.93 15.44
N TYR A 164 -11.64 -4.92 16.05
CA TYR A 164 -13.02 -4.92 16.53
C TYR A 164 -13.80 -3.99 15.62
N ASN A 165 -14.60 -4.57 14.73
CA ASN A 165 -15.41 -3.81 13.80
C ASN A 165 -16.89 -3.92 14.21
N ASN A 166 -17.56 -2.79 14.16
CA ASN A 166 -19.00 -2.75 14.18
C ASN A 166 -19.44 -2.42 12.75
N GLU A 167 -19.87 -3.43 12.05
CA GLU A 167 -20.27 -3.33 10.65
C GLU A 167 -21.78 -3.53 10.57
N THR A 168 -22.44 -2.71 9.76
CA THR A 168 -23.80 -3.01 9.33
C THR A 168 -23.72 -4.21 8.39
N GLY A 169 -24.60 -5.20 8.59
CA GLY A 169 -24.82 -6.26 7.61
C GLY A 169 -25.12 -5.67 6.23
N PHE A 170 -25.15 -6.49 5.20
CA PHE A 170 -25.57 -6.00 3.90
C PHE A 170 -26.89 -5.24 4.05
N PRO A 171 -27.00 -4.00 3.57
CA PRO A 171 -28.27 -3.32 3.55
C PRO A 171 -29.22 -4.09 2.62
N ALA A 172 -29.92 -5.04 3.20
CA ALA A 172 -31.03 -5.69 2.53
C ALA A 172 -32.18 -4.68 2.56
N TRP A 173 -32.46 -4.10 1.42
CA TRP A 173 -33.70 -3.40 1.20
C TRP A 173 -34.76 -4.50 1.07
N ASP A 174 -35.48 -4.79 2.14
CA ASP A 174 -36.65 -5.65 2.04
C ASP A 174 -37.86 -4.79 1.71
N THR A 175 -38.59 -5.21 0.70
CA THR A 175 -39.85 -4.58 0.32
C THR A 175 -40.99 -5.53 0.71
N ASP A 176 -41.53 -5.33 1.89
CA ASP A 176 -42.79 -5.97 2.26
C ASP A 176 -43.91 -4.96 2.10
N ASP A 177 -44.98 -5.36 1.36
CA ASP A 177 -46.17 -4.56 1.12
C ASP A 177 -45.93 -3.16 0.54
N GLY A 178 -44.87 -2.96 -0.26
CA GLY A 178 -44.55 -1.68 -0.90
C GLY A 178 -43.87 -0.66 0.05
N ASN A 179 -43.57 -1.04 1.25
CA ASN A 179 -42.71 -0.26 2.16
C ASN A 179 -41.26 -0.72 2.05
N ILE A 180 -40.34 0.24 2.05
CA ILE A 180 -38.91 -0.04 2.04
C ILE A 180 -38.45 -0.01 3.49
N PHE A 181 -38.00 -1.15 4.02
CA PHE A 181 -37.38 -1.24 5.32
C PHE A 181 -35.87 -1.32 5.15
N LEU A 182 -35.15 -0.57 5.97
CA LEU A 182 -33.71 -0.76 6.18
C LEU A 182 -33.58 -1.88 7.21
N ASP A 183 -33.05 -3.02 6.77
CA ASP A 183 -32.66 -4.07 7.71
C ASP A 183 -31.45 -3.55 8.49
N ASP A 184 -31.64 -3.31 9.78
CA ASP A 184 -30.63 -2.77 10.70
C ASP A 184 -29.90 -3.87 11.47
N ASP A 185 -29.69 -5.02 10.85
CA ASP A 185 -28.85 -6.06 11.41
C ASP A 185 -27.41 -5.55 11.58
N TRP A 186 -27.16 -5.09 12.81
CA TRP A 186 -25.83 -4.70 13.26
C TRP A 186 -25.05 -5.95 13.64
N GLU A 187 -24.00 -6.27 12.87
CA GLU A 187 -23.07 -7.31 13.22
C GLU A 187 -21.82 -6.73 13.87
N MET A 188 -21.54 -7.17 15.10
CA MET A 188 -20.21 -6.98 15.68
C MET A 188 -19.29 -8.07 15.14
N ARG A 189 -18.36 -7.67 14.25
CA ARG A 189 -17.37 -8.58 13.71
C ARG A 189 -16.04 -8.44 14.44
N PHE A 190 -15.56 -9.58 14.89
CA PHE A 190 -14.24 -9.72 15.49
C PHE A 190 -13.32 -10.45 14.52
N TYR A 191 -12.24 -9.81 14.13
CA TYR A 191 -11.25 -10.42 13.26
C TYR A 191 -9.94 -10.61 14.01
N ASP A 192 -9.46 -11.85 14.07
CA ASP A 192 -8.11 -12.23 14.46
C ASP A 192 -7.47 -12.87 13.23
N LEU A 193 -6.65 -12.11 12.53
CA LEU A 193 -6.10 -12.48 11.24
C LEU A 193 -4.58 -12.55 11.33
N THR A 194 -4.00 -13.64 10.86
CA THR A 194 -2.57 -13.72 10.57
C THR A 194 -2.37 -13.56 9.07
N ARG A 195 -1.62 -12.54 8.66
CA ARG A 195 -1.28 -12.31 7.26
C ARG A 195 0.19 -12.62 7.03
N GLU A 196 0.44 -13.52 6.10
CA GLU A 196 1.79 -13.85 5.62
C GLU A 196 1.97 -13.29 4.20
N ARG A 197 3.14 -12.69 3.97
CA ARG A 197 3.52 -12.11 2.68
C ARG A 197 4.94 -12.52 2.33
N THR A 198 5.13 -12.99 1.12
CA THR A 198 6.44 -13.37 0.56
C THR A 198 6.67 -12.69 -0.78
#